data_660490655b138061d536d932d7894c8a
#
_entry.id   660490655b138061d536d932d7894c8a
#
_cell.length_a   1.000
_cell.length_b   1.000
_cell.length_c   1.000
_cell.angle_alpha   90.00
_cell.angle_beta   90.00
_cell.angle_gamma   90.00
#
_symmetry.space_group_name_H-M   'P 1'
#
loop_
_entity.id
_entity.type
_entity.pdbx_description
1 polymer ?
#
loop_
_entity_poly.entity_id
_entity_poly.type
_entity_poly.pdbx_seq_one_letter_code
_entity_poly.pdbx_strand_id
1 'polypeptide(L)'
;MATDKFKSPEDRFLKVEAELSRYEHPLFQWEARPLGEGVEVIVTLRVPGLHDDPYRFKLTPREIDANAFAWDFQRQLYNYLHDYLVEMFTRSPHIIEY
;
A
#
# COMPACT_ATOMS: atom_id res chain seq x y z
N MET A 1 -21.66 -7.63 -18.32
CA MET A 1 -22.78 -7.03 -17.71
C MET A 1 -22.52 -5.60 -17.31
N ALA A 2 -23.58 -4.87 -17.15
CA ALA A 2 -23.48 -3.46 -16.90
C ALA A 2 -22.84 -3.08 -15.56
N THR A 3 -22.67 -4.04 -14.66
CA THR A 3 -22.14 -3.75 -13.34
C THR A 3 -20.77 -3.10 -13.37
N ASP A 4 -19.95 -3.45 -14.37
CA ASP A 4 -18.61 -2.89 -14.43
C ASP A 4 -18.62 -1.39 -14.69
N LYS A 5 -19.68 -0.90 -15.31
CA LYS A 5 -19.78 0.52 -15.60
C LYS A 5 -19.99 1.35 -14.35
N PHE A 6 -20.44 0.73 -13.28
CA PHE A 6 -20.90 1.47 -12.11
C PHE A 6 -19.99 1.29 -10.92
N LYS A 7 -18.75 0.89 -11.17
CA LYS A 7 -17.78 0.87 -10.09
C LYS A 7 -17.55 2.30 -9.62
N SER A 8 -17.72 2.49 -8.34
CA SER A 8 -17.62 3.81 -7.74
C SER A 8 -16.29 3.92 -7.01
N PRO A 9 -15.88 5.14 -6.66
CA PRO A 9 -14.70 5.30 -5.80
C PRO A 9 -14.84 4.54 -4.49
N GLU A 10 -16.04 4.47 -3.95
CA GLU A 10 -16.27 3.73 -2.72
C GLU A 10 -16.04 2.24 -2.91
N ASP A 11 -16.53 1.68 -4.01
CA ASP A 11 -16.32 0.27 -4.31
C ASP A 11 -14.83 -0.04 -4.44
N ARG A 12 -14.09 0.85 -5.08
CA ARG A 12 -12.66 0.67 -5.23
C ARG A 12 -11.94 0.74 -3.89
N PHE A 13 -12.34 1.68 -3.05
CA PHE A 13 -11.77 1.79 -1.72
C PHE A 13 -11.99 0.51 -0.93
N LEU A 14 -13.21 -0.03 -0.96
CA LEU A 14 -13.51 -1.26 -0.23
C LEU A 14 -12.72 -2.45 -0.77
N LYS A 15 -12.53 -2.48 -2.09
CA LYS A 15 -11.75 -3.54 -2.70
C LYS A 15 -10.31 -3.51 -2.25
N VAL A 16 -9.72 -2.32 -2.17
CA VAL A 16 -8.35 -2.16 -1.72
C VAL A 16 -8.23 -2.50 -0.24
N GLU A 17 -9.18 -2.05 0.57
CA GLU A 17 -9.18 -2.39 2.00
C GLU A 17 -9.27 -3.89 2.21
N ALA A 18 -10.13 -4.56 1.46
CA ALA A 18 -10.26 -6.01 1.58
C ALA A 18 -8.94 -6.70 1.21
N GLU A 19 -8.27 -6.19 0.20
CA GLU A 19 -7.00 -6.77 -0.20
C GLU A 19 -5.93 -6.53 0.87
N LEU A 20 -5.87 -5.32 1.41
CA LEU A 20 -4.90 -4.99 2.46
C LEU A 20 -5.08 -5.87 3.69
N SER A 21 -6.31 -6.25 4.00
CA SER A 21 -6.58 -7.05 5.18
C SER A 21 -6.01 -8.46 5.08
N ARG A 22 -5.56 -8.86 3.90
CA ARG A 22 -4.96 -10.17 3.69
C ARG A 22 -3.49 -10.23 4.07
N TYR A 23 -2.89 -9.09 4.36
CA TYR A 23 -1.46 -9.01 4.62
C TYR A 23 -1.19 -8.51 6.02
N GLU A 24 -0.21 -9.11 6.65
CA GLU A 24 0.26 -8.68 7.96
C GLU A 24 1.79 -8.63 7.94
N HIS A 25 2.31 -7.66 8.67
CA HIS A 25 3.76 -7.53 8.79
C HIS A 25 4.07 -6.99 10.19
N PRO A 26 5.02 -7.58 10.89
CA PRO A 26 5.31 -7.14 12.26
C PRO A 26 5.85 -5.72 12.35
N LEU A 27 6.46 -5.21 11.31
CA LEU A 27 7.09 -3.89 11.34
C LEU A 27 6.24 -2.81 10.68
N PHE A 28 5.22 -3.18 9.91
CA PHE A 28 4.46 -2.20 9.14
C PHE A 28 2.98 -2.32 9.40
N GLN A 29 2.32 -1.20 9.30
CA GLN A 29 0.86 -1.17 9.20
C GLN A 29 0.51 -0.32 7.99
N TRP A 30 -0.68 -0.53 7.47
CA TRP A 30 -1.10 0.18 6.29
C TRP A 30 -2.58 0.49 6.37
N GLU A 31 -2.95 1.54 5.64
CA GLU A 31 -4.34 1.90 5.52
C GLU A 31 -4.59 2.42 4.13
N ALA A 32 -5.85 2.42 3.72
CA ALA A 32 -6.26 2.92 2.43
C ALA A 32 -7.09 4.18 2.64
N ARG A 33 -7.00 5.10 1.69
CA ARG A 33 -7.81 6.31 1.68
C ARG A 33 -8.31 6.58 0.29
N PRO A 34 -9.54 7.04 0.14
CA PRO A 34 -10.02 7.46 -1.17
C PRO A 34 -9.17 8.62 -1.68
N LEU A 35 -8.86 8.60 -2.96
CA LEU A 35 -8.11 9.67 -3.60
C LEU A 35 -8.67 9.88 -4.99
N GLY A 36 -9.56 10.83 -5.14
CA GLY A 36 -10.27 11.02 -6.40
C GLY A 36 -11.03 9.76 -6.74
N GLU A 37 -10.83 9.27 -7.96
CA GLU A 37 -11.46 8.02 -8.40
C GLU A 37 -10.68 6.80 -8.00
N GLY A 38 -9.47 6.97 -7.51
CA GLY A 38 -8.63 5.87 -7.10
C GLY A 38 -8.47 5.79 -5.59
N VAL A 39 -7.37 5.19 -5.15
CA VAL A 39 -7.12 4.96 -3.74
C VAL A 39 -5.65 5.20 -3.44
N GLU A 40 -5.38 5.81 -2.31
CA GLU A 40 -4.02 5.96 -1.83
C GLU A 40 -3.79 4.95 -0.71
N VAL A 41 -2.64 4.26 -0.76
CA VAL A 41 -2.24 3.33 0.30
C VAL A 41 -1.11 4.00 1.08
N ILE A 42 -1.24 3.98 2.39
CA ILE A 42 -0.29 4.60 3.30
C ILE A 42 0.31 3.50 4.15
N VAL A 43 1.64 3.39 4.12
CA VAL A 43 2.38 2.38 4.88
C VAL A 43 3.17 3.09 5.96
N THR A 44 2.99 2.66 7.20
CA THR A 44 3.64 3.27 8.35
C THR A 44 4.50 2.24 9.06
N LEU A 45 5.69 2.66 9.46
CA LEU A 45 6.60 1.81 10.23
C LEU A 45 6.16 1.80 11.69
N ARG A 46 6.13 0.61 12.29
CA ARG A 46 5.63 0.42 13.66
C ARG A 46 6.73 0.14 14.65
N VAL A 47 7.92 0.64 14.41
CA VAL A 47 9.04 0.41 15.32
C VAL A 47 9.11 1.54 16.33
N PRO A 48 9.01 1.25 17.63
CA PRO A 48 9.07 2.31 18.65
C PRO A 48 10.41 3.05 18.58
N GLY A 49 10.33 4.36 18.73
CA GLY A 49 11.53 5.17 18.71
C GLY A 49 12.01 5.57 17.34
N LEU A 50 11.46 5.01 16.30
CA LEU A 50 11.77 5.43 14.95
C LEU A 50 10.63 6.27 14.41
N HIS A 51 10.96 7.47 13.96
CA HIS A 51 9.98 8.39 13.42
C HIS A 51 10.34 8.67 11.99
N ASP A 52 9.71 7.94 11.09
CA ASP A 52 9.91 8.11 9.68
C ASP A 52 8.59 8.49 9.04
N ASP A 53 8.67 9.24 7.95
CA ASP A 53 7.47 9.62 7.23
C ASP A 53 6.80 8.40 6.65
N PRO A 54 5.46 8.35 6.65
CA PRO A 54 4.78 7.23 6.00
C PRO A 54 5.11 7.16 4.52
N TYR A 55 5.16 5.96 4.03
CA TYR A 55 5.36 5.73 2.61
C TYR A 55 3.98 5.67 1.95
N ARG A 56 3.80 6.39 0.85
CA ARG A 56 2.50 6.49 0.20
C ARG A 56 2.60 6.11 -1.25
N PHE A 57 1.61 5.39 -1.74
CA PHE A 57 1.53 5.13 -3.17
C PHE A 57 0.07 5.15 -3.60
N LYS A 58 -0.13 5.47 -4.86
CA LYS A 58 -1.46 5.66 -5.42
C LYS A 58 -1.82 4.52 -6.34
N LEU A 59 -3.08 4.12 -6.26
CA LEU A 59 -3.63 3.12 -7.16
C LEU A 59 -4.67 3.80 -8.04
N THR A 60 -4.49 3.68 -9.34
CA THR A 60 -5.44 4.26 -10.29
C THR A 60 -6.68 3.38 -10.38
N PRO A 61 -7.82 3.95 -10.84
CA PRO A 61 -9.00 3.13 -11.07
C PRO A 61 -8.73 1.95 -11.99
N ARG A 62 -7.92 2.15 -13.01
CA ARG A 62 -7.60 1.10 -13.96
C ARG A 62 -6.89 -0.06 -13.27
N GLU A 63 -5.95 0.24 -12.40
CA GLU A 63 -5.23 -0.80 -11.67
C GLU A 63 -6.16 -1.57 -10.75
N ILE A 64 -7.04 -0.86 -10.05
CA ILE A 64 -7.94 -1.49 -9.09
C ILE A 64 -8.97 -2.35 -9.80
N ASP A 65 -9.47 -1.89 -10.95
CA ASP A 65 -10.51 -2.57 -11.68
C ASP A 65 -9.99 -3.75 -12.50
N ALA A 66 -8.68 -3.90 -12.61
CA ALA A 66 -8.10 -4.96 -13.42
C ALA A 66 -8.40 -6.33 -12.83
N ASN A 67 -8.54 -7.33 -13.70
CA ASN A 67 -8.80 -8.70 -13.26
C ASN A 67 -7.68 -9.26 -12.40
N ALA A 68 -6.45 -8.84 -12.70
CA ALA A 68 -5.28 -9.32 -11.97
C ALA A 68 -4.91 -8.42 -10.80
N PHE A 69 -5.86 -7.63 -10.31
CA PHE A 69 -5.56 -6.65 -9.26
C PHE A 69 -4.88 -7.29 -8.05
N ALA A 70 -5.41 -8.39 -7.55
CA ALA A 70 -4.85 -9.00 -6.33
C ALA A 70 -3.40 -9.42 -6.53
N TRP A 71 -3.11 -10.00 -7.68
CA TRP A 71 -1.75 -10.43 -8.00
C TRP A 71 -0.81 -9.25 -8.15
N ASP A 72 -1.23 -8.25 -8.91
CA ASP A 72 -0.41 -7.06 -9.14
C ASP A 72 -0.21 -6.28 -7.87
N PHE A 73 -1.24 -6.18 -7.04
CA PHE A 73 -1.16 -5.45 -5.79
C PHE A 73 -0.16 -6.10 -4.84
N GLN A 74 -0.20 -7.42 -4.72
CA GLN A 74 0.73 -8.13 -3.86
C GLN A 74 2.16 -7.84 -4.26
N ARG A 75 2.43 -7.89 -5.56
CA ARG A 75 3.77 -7.64 -6.05
C ARG A 75 4.19 -6.20 -5.81
N GLN A 76 3.28 -5.25 -6.05
CA GLN A 76 3.57 -3.85 -5.80
C GLN A 76 3.83 -3.59 -4.33
N LEU A 77 3.01 -4.17 -3.46
CA LEU A 77 3.17 -3.95 -2.03
C LEU A 77 4.55 -4.40 -1.56
N TYR A 78 4.96 -5.58 -1.97
CA TYR A 78 6.28 -6.08 -1.56
C TYR A 78 7.40 -5.21 -2.11
N ASN A 79 7.25 -4.71 -3.33
CA ASN A 79 8.25 -3.80 -3.88
C ASN A 79 8.33 -2.50 -3.09
N TYR A 80 7.19 -1.96 -2.70
CA TYR A 80 7.18 -0.72 -1.92
C TYR A 80 7.73 -0.93 -0.52
N LEU A 81 7.44 -2.07 0.09
CA LEU A 81 8.02 -2.37 1.40
C LEU A 81 9.53 -2.49 1.31
N HIS A 82 10.01 -3.14 0.26
CA HIS A 82 11.44 -3.27 0.05
C HIS A 82 12.09 -1.89 -0.12
N ASP A 83 11.49 -1.05 -0.94
CA ASP A 83 12.03 0.29 -1.17
C ASP A 83 12.04 1.11 0.12
N TYR A 84 11.00 0.98 0.92
CA TYR A 84 10.90 1.69 2.18
C TYR A 84 12.04 1.27 3.10
N LEU A 85 12.29 -0.02 3.20
CA LEU A 85 13.35 -0.53 4.06
C LEU A 85 14.73 -0.07 3.58
N VAL A 86 14.95 -0.10 2.27
CA VAL A 86 16.21 0.35 1.71
C VAL A 86 16.44 1.83 2.02
N GLU A 87 15.40 2.62 1.84
CA GLU A 87 15.50 4.05 2.10
C GLU A 87 15.77 4.32 3.57
N MET A 88 15.10 3.59 4.45
CA MET A 88 15.29 3.76 5.87
C MET A 88 16.72 3.43 6.29
N PHE A 89 17.25 2.33 5.79
CA PHE A 89 18.62 1.94 6.11
C PHE A 89 19.64 2.92 5.53
N THR A 90 19.32 3.50 4.40
CA THR A 90 20.21 4.51 3.80
C THR A 90 20.26 5.76 4.66
N ARG A 91 19.14 6.14 5.25
CA ARG A 91 19.09 7.31 6.13
C ARG A 91 19.73 7.06 7.48
N SER A 92 19.73 5.82 7.93
CA SER A 92 20.23 5.48 9.25
C SER A 92 21.22 4.34 9.13
N PRO A 93 22.38 4.61 8.53
CA PRO A 93 23.33 3.54 8.25
C PRO A 93 23.84 2.83 9.49
N HIS A 94 23.85 3.49 10.64
CA HIS A 94 24.28 2.83 11.87
C HIS A 94 23.35 1.69 12.31
N ILE A 95 22.15 1.62 11.75
CA ILE A 95 21.26 0.50 12.01
C ILE A 95 21.77 -0.77 11.34
N ILE A 96 22.51 -0.60 10.27
CA ILE A 96 23.03 -1.71 9.49
C ILE A 96 24.30 -2.29 10.13
N GLU A 97 24.97 -1.51 10.92
CA GLU A 97 26.19 -1.94 11.58
C GLU A 97 25.87 -2.67 12.87
N TYR A 98 26.50 -3.78 13.05
CA TYR A 98 26.32 -4.54 14.29
C TYR A 98 27.63 -4.89 14.87
#